data_a05fd812a3bc7a21adf5dd238ce9a272
#
_entry.id   a05fd812a3bc7a21adf5dd238ce9a272
#
_cell.length_a   1.000
_cell.length_b   1.000
_cell.length_c   1.000
_cell.angle_alpha   90.00
_cell.angle_beta   90.00
_cell.angle_gamma   90.00
#
_symmetry.space_group_name_H-M   'P 1'
#
loop_
_entity.id
_entity.type
_entity.pdbx_description
1 polymer ?
#
loop_
_entity_poly.entity_id
_entity_poly.type
_entity_poly.pdbx_seq_one_letter_code
_entity_poly.pdbx_strand_id
1 'polypeptide(L)'
;MSTEVDAVVVGSGPNGMAAAVTLARAGLSVEVFEAQPTIGGGARTLDLGLAPGITHDICSAVHPLAIASPFFVDFDLRARGMELTTPEISYAQPLDDKPAALAFHNLDETVDRLGEAGPEWRRFFAPLLERVDDAIWLSLGDKRSVPETLRDLPGIANVVKFGLRLLSQASPAWNIPLSHESSQALFTGVAAHAIGGLPAMGTAATATMLSTVAHAGGWPSPIGGSQAIIDHLVADLEAHGGTVRTNARVDHVSDMPAARAYLLDTSALNAAQIFSGLLPAQVDKNLRGFKHGNAAAKVDFVLNGPVPWSDPEVGRAGTIHVGGSRAQMAAAEAQVMNGRMPADPVCLVSDPTVFDKSREVGGLRPLWTYAHVPFDCPLDPTEYITRQIERFAPGFRDRIVAHNAIPASEMAGHNQNYIGGDIATGIVTFYRMMARPRTSWDNFSLGVPGAFLCSAATPPAPGVHGMNGWFAARRALKTRFGIDEAPSLAPGD
;
A
#
# COMPACT_ATOMS: atom_id res chain seq x y z
N MET A 1 1.59 39.97 -4.16
CA MET A 1 2.12 39.61 -2.84
C MET A 1 1.85 38.11 -2.68
N SER A 2 2.88 37.28 -2.64
CA SER A 2 2.68 35.88 -2.30
C SER A 2 2.23 35.84 -0.85
N THR A 3 1.03 35.35 -0.59
CA THR A 3 0.57 35.08 0.77
C THR A 3 1.52 34.04 1.34
N GLU A 4 2.22 34.37 2.40
CA GLU A 4 3.08 33.46 3.13
C GLU A 4 2.14 32.45 3.84
N VAL A 5 2.41 31.16 3.68
CA VAL A 5 1.69 30.09 4.39
C VAL A 5 2.63 29.40 5.39
N ASP A 6 2.11 28.79 6.44
CA ASP A 6 2.94 28.10 7.41
C ASP A 6 3.57 26.84 6.80
N ALA A 7 2.81 26.07 6.03
CA ALA A 7 3.29 24.83 5.43
C ALA A 7 2.74 24.60 4.02
N VAL A 8 3.58 24.04 3.17
CA VAL A 8 3.23 23.54 1.84
C VAL A 8 3.42 22.02 1.82
N VAL A 9 2.44 21.30 1.29
CA VAL A 9 2.52 19.87 1.01
C VAL A 9 2.48 19.66 -0.50
N VAL A 10 3.40 18.86 -1.04
CA VAL A 10 3.44 18.52 -2.47
C VAL A 10 3.03 17.07 -2.65
N GLY A 11 1.92 16.85 -3.33
CA GLY A 11 1.26 15.56 -3.52
C GLY A 11 0.09 15.35 -2.57
N SER A 12 -1.06 14.96 -3.12
CA SER A 12 -2.31 14.71 -2.40
C SER A 12 -2.58 13.22 -2.14
N GLY A 13 -1.54 12.39 -2.17
CA GLY A 13 -1.64 10.98 -1.81
C GLY A 13 -1.95 10.79 -0.31
N PRO A 14 -2.26 9.57 0.16
CA PRO A 14 -2.63 9.32 1.55
C PRO A 14 -1.64 9.87 2.58
N ASN A 15 -0.35 9.86 2.27
CA ASN A 15 0.68 10.37 3.17
C ASN A 15 0.77 11.90 3.14
N GLY A 16 0.65 12.52 1.96
CA GLY A 16 0.59 13.98 1.83
C GLY A 16 -0.62 14.55 2.57
N MET A 17 -1.79 13.92 2.39
CA MET A 17 -3.01 14.33 3.09
C MET A 17 -2.92 14.10 4.61
N ALA A 18 -2.31 12.99 5.06
CA ALA A 18 -2.07 12.77 6.49
C ALA A 18 -1.15 13.86 7.09
N ALA A 19 -0.13 14.29 6.35
CA ALA A 19 0.72 15.39 6.77
C ALA A 19 -0.06 16.70 6.83
N ALA A 20 -0.84 17.01 5.80
CA ALA A 20 -1.62 18.25 5.69
C ALA A 20 -2.65 18.37 6.82
N VAL A 21 -3.43 17.31 7.06
CA VAL A 21 -4.40 17.24 8.17
C VAL A 21 -3.73 17.46 9.52
N THR A 22 -2.60 16.78 9.78
CA THR A 22 -1.88 16.92 11.05
C THR A 22 -1.40 18.35 11.30
N LEU A 23 -0.92 19.03 10.25
CA LEU A 23 -0.47 20.42 10.36
C LEU A 23 -1.64 21.41 10.49
N ALA A 24 -2.72 21.22 9.74
CA ALA A 24 -3.88 22.10 9.80
C ALA A 24 -4.59 22.01 11.16
N ARG A 25 -4.73 20.82 11.73
CA ARG A 25 -5.26 20.63 13.09
C ARG A 25 -4.39 21.23 14.19
N ALA A 26 -3.11 21.44 13.92
CA ALA A 26 -2.24 22.23 14.82
C ALA A 26 -2.43 23.77 14.68
N GLY A 27 -3.44 24.22 13.91
CA GLY A 27 -3.75 25.62 13.70
C GLY A 27 -2.86 26.32 12.68
N LEU A 28 -2.16 25.57 11.81
CA LEU A 28 -1.26 26.12 10.80
C LEU A 28 -2.00 26.31 9.47
N SER A 29 -1.65 27.37 8.73
CA SER A 29 -2.11 27.55 7.35
C SER A 29 -1.38 26.56 6.43
N VAL A 30 -2.14 25.70 5.75
CA VAL A 30 -1.62 24.60 4.92
C VAL A 30 -2.15 24.68 3.50
N GLU A 31 -1.27 24.58 2.53
CA GLU A 31 -1.61 24.52 1.11
C GLU A 31 -1.04 23.24 0.48
N VAL A 32 -1.90 22.44 -0.15
CA VAL A 32 -1.52 21.17 -0.83
C VAL A 32 -1.48 21.42 -2.34
N PHE A 33 -0.38 21.02 -2.98
CA PHE A 33 -0.18 21.10 -4.42
C PHE A 33 -0.26 19.70 -5.02
N GLU A 34 -1.21 19.49 -5.94
CA GLU A 34 -1.40 18.24 -6.67
C GLU A 34 -1.19 18.47 -8.18
N ALA A 35 -0.31 17.68 -8.77
CA ALA A 35 0.03 17.80 -10.19
C ALA A 35 -1.11 17.33 -11.12
N GLN A 36 -1.92 16.38 -10.67
CA GLN A 36 -3.03 15.81 -11.45
C GLN A 36 -4.31 16.66 -11.32
N PRO A 37 -5.27 16.49 -12.24
CA PRO A 37 -6.59 17.13 -12.12
C PRO A 37 -7.44 16.54 -10.98
N THR A 38 -7.09 15.36 -10.48
CA THR A 38 -7.79 14.64 -9.40
C THR A 38 -6.86 14.38 -8.22
N ILE A 39 -7.38 14.55 -7.01
CA ILE A 39 -6.64 14.36 -5.75
C ILE A 39 -6.65 12.89 -5.32
N GLY A 40 -5.64 12.44 -4.56
CA GLY A 40 -5.63 11.14 -3.89
C GLY A 40 -4.50 10.20 -4.25
N GLY A 41 -3.63 10.58 -5.19
CA GLY A 41 -2.46 9.76 -5.54
C GLY A 41 -2.84 8.33 -5.98
N GLY A 42 -2.35 7.32 -5.26
CA GLY A 42 -2.68 5.90 -5.51
C GLY A 42 -4.02 5.44 -4.95
N ALA A 43 -4.74 6.25 -4.18
CA ALA A 43 -6.05 5.92 -3.61
C ALA A 43 -7.21 6.62 -4.36
N ARG A 44 -7.02 6.94 -5.63
CA ARG A 44 -8.07 7.51 -6.49
C ARG A 44 -8.99 6.42 -7.04
N THR A 45 -10.27 6.76 -7.16
CA THR A 45 -11.27 5.98 -7.90
C THR A 45 -11.78 6.86 -9.04
N LEU A 46 -11.65 6.41 -10.27
CA LEU A 46 -11.93 7.23 -11.46
C LEU A 46 -12.85 6.49 -12.44
N ASP A 47 -13.66 7.26 -13.17
CA ASP A 47 -14.28 6.81 -14.40
C ASP A 47 -13.21 6.84 -15.52
N LEU A 48 -12.89 5.66 -16.06
CA LEU A 48 -11.94 5.51 -17.17
C LEU A 48 -12.61 5.59 -18.53
N GLY A 49 -13.91 5.84 -18.60
CA GLY A 49 -14.67 5.89 -19.85
C GLY A 49 -14.84 4.52 -20.51
N LEU A 50 -14.62 3.41 -19.82
CA LEU A 50 -14.71 2.05 -20.37
C LEU A 50 -16.15 1.57 -20.52
N ALA A 51 -17.03 1.98 -19.60
CA ALA A 51 -18.46 1.76 -19.66
C ALA A 51 -19.18 2.81 -18.82
N PRO A 52 -20.37 3.25 -19.19
CA PRO A 52 -21.10 4.29 -18.46
C PRO A 52 -21.31 3.96 -16.98
N GLY A 53 -20.86 4.83 -16.09
CA GLY A 53 -21.04 4.72 -14.65
C GLY A 53 -20.14 3.70 -13.94
N ILE A 54 -19.29 2.98 -14.68
CA ILE A 54 -18.30 2.08 -14.08
C ILE A 54 -17.05 2.86 -13.68
N THR A 55 -16.69 2.79 -12.40
CA THR A 55 -15.47 3.40 -11.87
C THR A 55 -14.45 2.35 -11.48
N HIS A 56 -13.17 2.73 -11.48
CA HIS A 56 -12.04 1.85 -11.20
C HIS A 56 -11.13 2.45 -10.13
N ASP A 57 -10.65 1.62 -9.21
CA ASP A 57 -9.60 1.99 -8.27
C ASP A 57 -8.26 1.96 -8.98
N ILE A 58 -7.60 3.10 -9.02
CA ILE A 58 -6.47 3.31 -9.94
C ILE A 58 -5.20 2.56 -9.51
N CYS A 59 -4.94 2.43 -8.22
CA CYS A 59 -3.78 1.67 -7.72
C CYS A 59 -4.16 0.79 -6.52
N SER A 60 -4.52 1.35 -5.37
CA SER A 60 -4.94 0.57 -4.21
C SER A 60 -6.44 0.32 -4.22
N ALA A 61 -6.88 -0.90 -3.92
CA ALA A 61 -8.29 -1.29 -3.93
C ALA A 61 -8.77 -1.85 -2.58
N VAL A 62 -7.86 -2.34 -1.72
CA VAL A 62 -8.16 -2.95 -0.43
C VAL A 62 -7.26 -2.34 0.64
N HIS A 63 -7.84 -2.00 1.80
CA HIS A 63 -7.22 -1.05 2.72
C HIS A 63 -7.11 -1.54 4.19
N PRO A 64 -6.43 -2.67 4.48
CA PRO A 64 -6.27 -3.14 5.85
C PRO A 64 -5.59 -2.11 6.76
N LEU A 65 -4.68 -1.31 6.22
CA LEU A 65 -3.92 -0.34 6.98
C LEU A 65 -4.68 0.97 7.23
N ALA A 66 -5.77 1.24 6.47
CA ALA A 66 -6.64 2.39 6.71
C ALA A 66 -7.50 2.24 7.97
N ILE A 67 -7.51 1.06 8.61
CA ILE A 67 -8.17 0.85 9.91
C ILE A 67 -7.20 0.39 11.00
N ALA A 68 -5.99 -0.05 10.64
CA ALA A 68 -5.03 -0.63 11.58
C ALA A 68 -3.86 0.31 11.90
N SER A 69 -3.52 1.26 11.02
CA SER A 69 -2.39 2.14 11.30
C SER A 69 -2.70 3.14 12.42
N PRO A 70 -1.72 3.48 13.27
CA PRO A 70 -1.92 4.45 14.35
C PRO A 70 -2.50 5.80 13.90
N PHE A 71 -2.12 6.28 12.70
CA PHE A 71 -2.70 7.50 12.15
C PHE A 71 -4.21 7.36 11.91
N PHE A 72 -4.65 6.28 11.24
CA PHE A 72 -6.07 6.10 10.93
C PHE A 72 -6.89 5.61 12.12
N VAL A 73 -6.28 4.97 13.11
CA VAL A 73 -6.94 4.67 14.39
C VAL A 73 -7.30 5.96 15.12
N ASP A 74 -6.39 6.94 15.17
CA ASP A 74 -6.63 8.25 15.78
C ASP A 74 -7.58 9.10 14.93
N PHE A 75 -7.44 9.09 13.58
CA PHE A 75 -8.29 9.82 12.66
C PHE A 75 -9.74 9.30 12.60
N ASP A 76 -9.94 8.03 12.81
CA ASP A 76 -11.21 7.30 12.82
C ASP A 76 -12.15 7.63 11.64
N LEU A 77 -11.84 7.03 10.50
CA LEU A 77 -12.61 7.18 9.27
C LEU A 77 -14.09 6.78 9.44
N ARG A 78 -14.38 5.76 10.29
CA ARG A 78 -15.75 5.29 10.52
C ARG A 78 -16.58 6.29 11.32
N ALA A 79 -16.00 6.85 12.36
CA ALA A 79 -16.67 7.89 13.15
C ALA A 79 -16.92 9.18 12.33
N ARG A 80 -16.19 9.37 11.23
CA ARG A 80 -16.39 10.45 10.25
C ARG A 80 -17.44 10.12 9.19
N GLY A 81 -18.10 8.98 9.29
CA GLY A 81 -19.17 8.56 8.37
C GLY A 81 -18.71 7.78 7.15
N MET A 82 -17.43 7.39 7.06
CA MET A 82 -16.97 6.53 5.96
C MET A 82 -17.53 5.12 6.12
N GLU A 83 -18.24 4.64 5.12
CA GLU A 83 -18.73 3.27 5.07
C GLU A 83 -17.62 2.32 4.58
N LEU A 84 -17.31 1.32 5.40
CA LEU A 84 -16.32 0.28 5.13
C LEU A 84 -16.97 -1.10 5.18
N THR A 85 -16.85 -1.85 4.10
CA THR A 85 -17.22 -3.27 4.06
C THR A 85 -15.98 -4.13 4.23
N THR A 86 -16.07 -5.13 5.10
CA THR A 86 -15.02 -6.13 5.30
C THR A 86 -15.49 -7.46 4.72
N PRO A 87 -14.90 -7.96 3.63
CA PRO A 87 -15.21 -9.29 3.10
C PRO A 87 -14.94 -10.37 4.15
N GLU A 88 -15.80 -11.38 4.20
CA GLU A 88 -15.65 -12.55 5.08
C GLU A 88 -14.31 -13.27 4.80
N ILE A 89 -14.00 -13.45 3.50
CA ILE A 89 -12.73 -13.97 3.02
C ILE A 89 -11.85 -12.77 2.64
N SER A 90 -10.85 -12.47 3.45
CA SER A 90 -9.93 -11.36 3.22
C SER A 90 -9.13 -11.56 1.93
N TYR A 91 -8.60 -12.79 1.73
CA TYR A 91 -7.88 -13.14 0.51
C TYR A 91 -7.92 -14.63 0.21
N ALA A 92 -7.76 -14.96 -1.07
CA ALA A 92 -7.75 -16.32 -1.60
C ALA A 92 -6.52 -16.58 -2.46
N GLN A 93 -6.10 -17.84 -2.48
CA GLN A 93 -5.02 -18.34 -3.33
C GLN A 93 -5.54 -19.57 -4.11
N PRO A 94 -5.92 -19.42 -5.38
CA PRO A 94 -6.24 -20.59 -6.22
C PRO A 94 -5.00 -21.43 -6.47
N LEU A 95 -5.20 -22.75 -6.48
CA LEU A 95 -4.16 -23.77 -6.68
C LEU A 95 -4.51 -24.66 -7.87
N ASP A 96 -3.48 -25.18 -8.56
CA ASP A 96 -3.70 -26.15 -9.64
C ASP A 96 -4.25 -27.46 -9.08
N ASP A 97 -5.33 -27.97 -9.69
CA ASP A 97 -5.94 -29.28 -9.41
C ASP A 97 -6.29 -29.54 -7.92
N LYS A 98 -6.45 -28.48 -7.12
CA LYS A 98 -6.79 -28.55 -5.69
C LYS A 98 -7.77 -27.43 -5.31
N PRO A 99 -8.52 -27.60 -4.19
CA PRO A 99 -9.28 -26.48 -3.62
C PRO A 99 -8.38 -25.29 -3.33
N ALA A 100 -8.92 -24.10 -3.50
CA ALA A 100 -8.23 -22.86 -3.18
C ALA A 100 -7.95 -22.75 -1.67
N ALA A 101 -6.81 -22.15 -1.31
CA ALA A 101 -6.55 -21.77 0.06
C ALA A 101 -7.23 -20.43 0.34
N LEU A 102 -7.96 -20.33 1.46
CA LEU A 102 -8.79 -19.19 1.82
C LEU A 102 -8.40 -18.63 3.20
N ALA A 103 -8.22 -17.33 3.30
CA ALA A 103 -8.01 -16.65 4.57
C ALA A 103 -9.26 -15.85 4.95
N PHE A 104 -10.00 -16.36 5.91
CA PHE A 104 -11.14 -15.66 6.50
C PHE A 104 -10.66 -14.58 7.47
N HIS A 105 -11.46 -13.55 7.69
CA HIS A 105 -11.21 -12.61 8.78
C HIS A 105 -11.11 -13.36 10.11
N ASN A 106 -12.01 -14.29 10.40
CA ASN A 106 -11.94 -15.16 11.56
C ASN A 106 -10.80 -16.18 11.42
N LEU A 107 -9.84 -16.16 12.38
CA LEU A 107 -8.72 -17.09 12.38
C LEU A 107 -9.18 -18.55 12.54
N ASP A 108 -10.17 -18.84 13.39
CA ASP A 108 -10.64 -20.19 13.64
C ASP A 108 -11.24 -20.80 12.38
N GLU A 109 -12.00 -20.02 11.62
CA GLU A 109 -12.56 -20.44 10.34
C GLU A 109 -11.47 -20.71 9.30
N THR A 110 -10.44 -19.87 9.23
CA THR A 110 -9.28 -20.13 8.37
C THR A 110 -8.61 -21.46 8.75
N VAL A 111 -8.41 -21.71 10.03
CA VAL A 111 -7.80 -22.94 10.55
C VAL A 111 -8.63 -24.16 10.15
N ASP A 112 -9.94 -24.10 10.34
CA ASP A 112 -10.86 -25.19 10.01
C ASP A 112 -10.86 -25.47 8.50
N ARG A 113 -10.86 -24.43 7.67
CA ARG A 113 -10.83 -24.55 6.20
C ARG A 113 -9.50 -25.04 5.65
N LEU A 114 -8.40 -24.74 6.30
CA LEU A 114 -7.09 -25.26 5.94
C LEU A 114 -6.89 -26.74 6.34
N GLY A 115 -7.78 -27.32 7.14
CA GLY A 115 -7.72 -28.72 7.53
C GLY A 115 -6.40 -29.09 8.19
N GLU A 116 -5.63 -30.00 7.59
CA GLU A 116 -4.33 -30.44 8.12
C GLU A 116 -3.30 -29.32 8.26
N ALA A 117 -3.40 -28.28 7.43
CA ALA A 117 -2.55 -27.08 7.51
C ALA A 117 -2.99 -26.09 8.62
N GLY A 118 -4.21 -26.22 9.13
CA GLY A 118 -4.78 -25.29 10.12
C GLY A 118 -3.96 -25.12 11.39
N PRO A 119 -3.48 -26.20 12.03
CA PRO A 119 -2.68 -26.11 13.25
C PRO A 119 -1.37 -25.31 13.10
N GLU A 120 -0.70 -25.38 11.95
CA GLU A 120 0.52 -24.60 11.69
C GLU A 120 0.19 -23.12 11.45
N TRP A 121 -0.92 -22.82 10.79
CA TRP A 121 -1.42 -21.48 10.59
C TRP A 121 -1.75 -20.79 11.92
N ARG A 122 -2.50 -21.48 12.80
CA ARG A 122 -2.81 -21.02 14.15
C ARG A 122 -1.54 -20.74 14.97
N ARG A 123 -0.58 -21.68 14.96
CA ARG A 123 0.69 -21.55 15.68
C ARG A 123 1.49 -20.32 15.20
N PHE A 124 1.38 -19.99 13.92
CA PHE A 124 2.06 -18.85 13.35
C PHE A 124 1.39 -17.53 13.75
N PHE A 125 0.06 -17.40 13.63
CA PHE A 125 -0.65 -16.13 13.73
C PHE A 125 -1.27 -15.84 15.11
N ALA A 126 -1.76 -16.82 15.86
CA ALA A 126 -2.43 -16.57 17.14
C ALA A 126 -1.57 -15.73 18.11
N PRO A 127 -0.27 -15.99 18.30
CA PRO A 127 0.54 -15.17 19.19
C PRO A 127 0.80 -13.73 18.70
N LEU A 128 0.60 -13.46 17.40
CA LEU A 128 0.68 -12.10 16.86
C LEU A 128 -0.61 -11.33 17.10
N LEU A 129 -1.75 -12.03 17.10
CA LEU A 129 -3.06 -11.46 17.38
C LEU A 129 -3.25 -11.10 18.85
N GLU A 130 -2.66 -11.86 19.78
CA GLU A 130 -2.66 -11.52 21.20
C GLU A 130 -2.02 -10.15 21.49
N ARG A 131 -1.14 -9.68 20.62
CA ARG A 131 -0.44 -8.39 20.72
C ARG A 131 -0.33 -7.72 19.33
N VAL A 132 -1.47 -7.56 18.70
CA VAL A 132 -1.53 -7.03 17.33
C VAL A 132 -0.96 -5.62 17.21
N ASP A 133 -1.15 -4.77 18.22
CA ASP A 133 -0.61 -3.41 18.25
C ASP A 133 0.92 -3.40 18.22
N ASP A 134 1.57 -4.34 18.91
CA ASP A 134 3.02 -4.49 18.83
C ASP A 134 3.47 -4.86 17.41
N ALA A 135 2.76 -5.81 16.75
CA ALA A 135 3.06 -6.21 15.39
C ALA A 135 2.89 -5.04 14.40
N ILE A 136 1.85 -4.23 14.58
CA ILE A 136 1.59 -3.02 13.81
C ILE A 136 2.73 -2.01 14.02
N TRP A 137 3.09 -1.70 15.28
CA TRP A 137 4.19 -0.77 15.57
C TRP A 137 5.55 -1.26 15.06
N LEU A 138 5.83 -2.55 15.14
CA LEU A 138 7.07 -3.13 14.59
C LEU A 138 7.16 -2.99 13.08
N SER A 139 6.01 -2.97 12.41
CA SER A 139 5.92 -2.87 10.94
C SER A 139 5.78 -1.43 10.44
N LEU A 140 5.00 -0.60 11.14
CA LEU A 140 4.61 0.75 10.71
C LEU A 140 5.17 1.87 11.61
N GLY A 141 5.87 1.52 12.69
CA GLY A 141 6.41 2.49 13.63
C GLY A 141 7.66 3.21 13.12
N ASP A 142 7.99 4.27 13.82
CA ASP A 142 9.25 4.99 13.63
C ASP A 142 10.22 4.63 14.77
N LYS A 143 11.49 4.39 14.42
CA LYS A 143 12.56 4.08 15.38
C LYS A 143 12.76 5.15 16.47
N ARG A 144 12.24 6.37 16.28
CA ARG A 144 12.29 7.48 17.25
C ARG A 144 11.07 7.54 18.16
N SER A 145 10.03 6.78 17.85
CA SER A 145 8.72 6.81 18.53
C SER A 145 8.30 5.42 19.01
N VAL A 146 9.26 4.60 19.49
CA VAL A 146 8.99 3.25 19.98
C VAL A 146 8.13 3.32 21.24
N PRO A 147 6.95 2.66 21.26
CA PRO A 147 6.08 2.62 22.43
C PRO A 147 6.75 2.00 23.66
N GLU A 148 6.30 2.40 24.86
CA GLU A 148 6.81 1.83 26.10
C GLU A 148 6.51 0.32 26.21
N THR A 149 5.36 -0.11 25.67
CA THR A 149 4.95 -1.52 25.60
C THR A 149 5.93 -2.43 24.86
N LEU A 150 6.76 -1.87 23.98
CA LEU A 150 7.83 -2.59 23.29
C LEU A 150 9.18 -2.52 24.02
N ARG A 151 9.28 -1.74 25.11
CA ARG A 151 10.52 -1.56 25.87
C ARG A 151 10.55 -2.39 27.15
N ASP A 152 9.43 -2.90 27.62
CA ASP A 152 9.34 -3.80 28.75
C ASP A 152 9.79 -5.24 28.39
N LEU A 153 9.97 -6.12 29.38
CA LEU A 153 10.42 -7.49 29.15
C LEU A 153 9.46 -8.31 28.25
N PRO A 154 8.12 -8.25 28.45
CA PRO A 154 7.18 -8.89 27.52
C PRO A 154 7.26 -8.35 26.10
N GLY A 155 7.40 -7.04 25.93
CA GLY A 155 7.54 -6.39 24.62
C GLY A 155 8.81 -6.83 23.90
N ILE A 156 9.95 -6.84 24.60
CA ILE A 156 11.22 -7.34 24.05
C ILE A 156 11.09 -8.80 23.63
N ALA A 157 10.44 -9.65 24.43
CA ALA A 157 10.19 -11.05 24.07
C ALA A 157 9.33 -11.15 22.80
N ASN A 158 8.36 -10.27 22.62
CA ASN A 158 7.54 -10.18 21.41
C ASN A 158 8.33 -9.74 20.18
N VAL A 159 9.18 -8.73 20.31
CA VAL A 159 10.11 -8.31 19.24
C VAL A 159 10.96 -9.49 18.78
N VAL A 160 11.50 -10.27 19.71
CA VAL A 160 12.30 -11.47 19.37
C VAL A 160 11.44 -12.53 18.67
N LYS A 161 10.25 -12.83 19.21
CA LYS A 161 9.32 -13.81 18.58
C LYS A 161 8.89 -13.37 17.19
N PHE A 162 8.58 -12.10 16.99
CA PHE A 162 8.27 -11.53 15.68
C PHE A 162 9.46 -11.68 14.72
N GLY A 163 10.65 -11.30 15.15
CA GLY A 163 11.88 -11.43 14.37
C GLY A 163 12.19 -12.88 13.98
N LEU A 164 12.00 -13.84 14.87
CA LEU A 164 12.19 -15.26 14.57
C LEU A 164 11.19 -15.77 13.51
N ARG A 165 9.92 -15.30 13.54
CA ARG A 165 8.94 -15.61 12.48
C ARG A 165 9.37 -15.05 11.14
N LEU A 166 9.82 -13.80 11.10
CA LEU A 166 10.34 -13.21 9.88
C LEU A 166 11.53 -14.01 9.34
N LEU A 167 12.50 -14.34 10.18
CA LEU A 167 13.67 -15.13 9.80
C LEU A 167 13.28 -16.51 9.27
N SER A 168 12.30 -17.17 9.88
CA SER A 168 11.83 -18.47 9.43
C SER A 168 11.26 -18.42 8.01
N GLN A 169 10.54 -17.35 7.65
CA GLN A 169 9.94 -17.16 6.32
C GLN A 169 10.88 -16.50 5.30
N ALA A 170 11.96 -15.88 5.75
CA ALA A 170 12.96 -15.22 4.92
C ALA A 170 14.17 -16.08 4.55
N SER A 171 14.21 -17.31 5.00
CA SER A 171 15.34 -18.24 4.83
C SER A 171 14.99 -19.41 3.90
N PRO A 172 15.97 -20.17 3.42
CA PRO A 172 15.72 -21.42 2.68
C PRO A 172 14.89 -22.46 3.46
N ALA A 173 14.80 -22.30 4.80
CA ALA A 173 13.99 -23.17 5.67
C ALA A 173 12.51 -22.74 5.79
N TRP A 174 12.03 -21.85 4.95
CA TRP A 174 10.68 -21.26 5.01
C TRP A 174 9.52 -22.23 4.89
N ASN A 175 9.79 -23.46 4.44
CA ASN A 175 8.80 -24.54 4.39
C ASN A 175 8.66 -25.31 5.72
N ILE A 176 9.50 -25.02 6.73
CA ILE A 176 9.43 -25.74 8.02
C ILE A 176 8.26 -25.26 8.88
N PRO A 177 8.04 -23.95 9.12
CA PRO A 177 6.94 -23.49 9.96
C PRO A 177 5.58 -23.57 9.27
N LEU A 178 5.54 -23.53 7.95
CA LEU A 178 4.38 -23.74 7.08
C LEU A 178 4.75 -24.87 6.12
N SER A 179 4.31 -26.10 6.44
CA SER A 179 4.75 -27.32 5.74
C SER A 179 3.78 -27.80 4.68
N HIS A 180 2.51 -27.37 4.74
CA HIS A 180 1.47 -27.74 3.79
C HIS A 180 1.37 -26.72 2.65
N GLU A 181 1.09 -27.19 1.44
CA GLU A 181 1.04 -26.35 0.24
C GLU A 181 0.03 -25.21 0.36
N SER A 182 -1.14 -25.46 0.94
CA SER A 182 -2.20 -24.45 1.12
C SER A 182 -1.75 -23.29 2.01
N SER A 183 -1.16 -23.56 3.18
CA SER A 183 -0.63 -22.53 4.07
C SER A 183 0.58 -21.81 3.47
N GLN A 184 1.45 -22.55 2.77
CA GLN A 184 2.59 -21.99 2.05
C GLN A 184 2.14 -21.01 0.97
N ALA A 185 1.21 -21.43 0.11
CA ALA A 185 0.72 -20.62 -1.00
C ALA A 185 -0.02 -19.38 -0.49
N LEU A 186 -0.90 -19.57 0.50
CA LEU A 186 -1.67 -18.49 1.11
C LEU A 186 -0.77 -17.39 1.73
N PHE A 187 0.28 -17.79 2.46
CA PHE A 187 1.26 -16.84 3.01
C PHE A 187 2.08 -16.16 1.90
N THR A 188 2.46 -16.93 0.87
CA THR A 188 3.33 -16.41 -0.20
C THR A 188 2.58 -15.45 -1.13
N GLY A 189 1.28 -15.66 -1.37
CA GLY A 189 0.45 -14.70 -2.08
C GLY A 189 0.47 -13.32 -1.42
N VAL A 190 0.36 -13.28 -0.09
CA VAL A 190 0.48 -12.02 0.65
C VAL A 190 1.91 -11.46 0.62
N ALA A 191 2.94 -12.33 0.68
CA ALA A 191 4.34 -11.90 0.57
C ALA A 191 4.64 -11.22 -0.77
N ALA A 192 3.97 -11.63 -1.82
CA ALA A 192 4.09 -11.07 -3.16
C ALA A 192 3.70 -9.58 -3.25
N HIS A 193 2.85 -9.05 -2.34
CA HIS A 193 2.54 -7.61 -2.29
C HIS A 193 3.78 -6.71 -2.20
N ALA A 194 4.91 -7.22 -1.75
CA ALA A 194 6.16 -6.46 -1.71
C ALA A 194 6.87 -6.37 -3.06
N ILE A 195 6.40 -7.07 -4.10
CA ILE A 195 6.96 -7.16 -5.46
C ILE A 195 8.48 -7.39 -5.41
N GLY A 196 8.90 -8.41 -4.67
CA GLY A 196 10.29 -8.66 -4.36
C GLY A 196 10.64 -10.14 -4.32
N GLY A 197 11.93 -10.45 -4.16
CA GLY A 197 12.42 -11.84 -4.11
C GLY A 197 11.77 -12.67 -3.01
N LEU A 198 11.53 -13.93 -3.30
CA LEU A 198 10.96 -14.93 -2.39
C LEU A 198 11.92 -16.14 -2.29
N PRO A 199 12.34 -16.53 -1.06
CA PRO A 199 12.11 -15.86 0.22
C PRO A 199 13.01 -14.64 0.45
N ALA A 200 12.52 -13.61 1.15
CA ALA A 200 13.32 -12.48 1.62
C ALA A 200 12.69 -11.82 2.87
N MET A 201 13.49 -11.08 3.64
CA MET A 201 13.03 -10.44 4.89
C MET A 201 11.93 -9.40 4.64
N GLY A 202 12.02 -8.62 3.56
CA GLY A 202 11.01 -7.60 3.24
C GLY A 202 9.65 -8.24 2.89
N THR A 203 9.65 -9.27 2.05
CA THR A 203 8.43 -10.00 1.66
C THR A 203 7.84 -10.77 2.84
N ALA A 204 8.68 -11.39 3.68
CA ALA A 204 8.23 -12.06 4.91
C ALA A 204 7.60 -11.07 5.91
N ALA A 205 8.19 -9.86 6.07
CA ALA A 205 7.64 -8.81 6.92
C ALA A 205 6.27 -8.34 6.42
N THR A 206 6.14 -8.09 5.12
CA THR A 206 4.88 -7.70 4.47
C THR A 206 3.80 -8.77 4.69
N ALA A 207 4.11 -10.05 4.43
CA ALA A 207 3.15 -11.13 4.63
C ALA A 207 2.74 -11.28 6.10
N THR A 208 3.72 -11.28 7.01
CA THR A 208 3.43 -11.43 8.45
C THR A 208 2.52 -10.31 8.94
N MET A 209 2.79 -9.07 8.58
CA MET A 209 1.98 -7.91 8.99
C MET A 209 0.59 -7.94 8.35
N LEU A 210 0.50 -8.04 7.02
CA LEU A 210 -0.78 -7.99 6.31
C LEU A 210 -1.69 -9.18 6.67
N SER A 211 -1.15 -10.40 6.81
CA SER A 211 -1.96 -11.54 7.26
C SER A 211 -2.39 -11.42 8.72
N THR A 212 -1.56 -10.81 9.59
CA THR A 212 -1.97 -10.55 10.98
C THR A 212 -3.13 -9.57 11.02
N VAL A 213 -3.07 -8.46 10.30
CA VAL A 213 -4.18 -7.49 10.28
C VAL A 213 -5.41 -8.04 9.57
N ALA A 214 -5.26 -9.00 8.63
CA ALA A 214 -6.40 -9.71 8.03
C ALA A 214 -7.23 -10.45 9.06
N HIS A 215 -6.59 -11.09 10.03
CA HIS A 215 -7.27 -11.78 11.12
C HIS A 215 -7.69 -10.85 12.26
N ALA A 216 -7.05 -9.69 12.41
CA ALA A 216 -7.39 -8.71 13.46
C ALA A 216 -8.60 -7.84 13.10
N GLY A 217 -8.63 -7.29 11.88
CA GLY A 217 -9.64 -6.34 11.43
C GLY A 217 -10.21 -6.63 10.04
N GLY A 218 -9.70 -7.68 9.38
CA GLY A 218 -10.02 -7.98 7.98
C GLY A 218 -9.29 -7.06 6.99
N TRP A 219 -9.62 -7.23 5.72
CA TRP A 219 -9.17 -6.35 4.65
C TRP A 219 -10.35 -5.56 4.11
N PRO A 220 -10.69 -4.43 4.74
CA PRO A 220 -11.84 -3.63 4.34
C PRO A 220 -11.59 -2.86 3.04
N SER A 221 -12.70 -2.56 2.38
CA SER A 221 -12.74 -1.63 1.25
C SER A 221 -13.81 -0.57 1.49
N PRO A 222 -13.56 0.70 1.12
CA PRO A 222 -14.56 1.74 1.18
C PRO A 222 -15.68 1.50 0.17
N ILE A 223 -16.91 1.77 0.58
CA ILE A 223 -18.05 1.83 -0.34
C ILE A 223 -17.86 3.01 -1.30
N GLY A 224 -18.06 2.78 -2.58
CA GLY A 224 -17.81 3.75 -3.65
C GLY A 224 -16.37 3.79 -4.15
N GLY A 225 -15.41 3.12 -3.45
CA GLY A 225 -14.01 3.00 -3.84
C GLY A 225 -13.03 3.76 -2.96
N SER A 226 -11.78 3.59 -3.27
CA SER A 226 -10.62 4.09 -2.48
C SER A 226 -10.60 5.61 -2.29
N GLN A 227 -11.19 6.36 -3.23
CA GLN A 227 -11.29 7.82 -3.18
C GLN A 227 -11.95 8.32 -1.89
N ALA A 228 -12.89 7.56 -1.32
CA ALA A 228 -13.58 7.95 -0.09
C ALA A 228 -12.61 8.21 1.09
N ILE A 229 -11.48 7.50 1.17
CA ILE A 229 -10.44 7.75 2.20
C ILE A 229 -9.89 9.17 2.05
N ILE A 230 -9.60 9.56 0.83
CA ILE A 230 -9.03 10.88 0.50
C ILE A 230 -10.05 11.98 0.74
N ASP A 231 -11.30 11.76 0.35
CA ASP A 231 -12.37 12.76 0.51
C ASP A 231 -12.58 13.12 1.99
N HIS A 232 -12.51 12.14 2.89
CA HIS A 232 -12.59 12.41 4.34
C HIS A 232 -11.36 13.16 4.87
N LEU A 233 -10.16 12.89 4.34
CA LEU A 233 -8.96 13.64 4.70
C LEU A 233 -9.02 15.08 4.17
N VAL A 234 -9.54 15.28 2.96
CA VAL A 234 -9.72 16.62 2.38
C VAL A 234 -10.77 17.41 3.16
N ALA A 235 -11.91 16.79 3.47
CA ALA A 235 -12.96 17.44 4.26
C ALA A 235 -12.44 17.91 5.63
N ASP A 236 -11.62 17.11 6.29
CA ASP A 236 -11.00 17.49 7.56
C ASP A 236 -9.96 18.61 7.39
N LEU A 237 -9.12 18.54 6.35
CA LEU A 237 -8.18 19.59 6.02
C LEU A 237 -8.87 20.95 5.79
N GLU A 238 -9.93 20.96 4.98
CA GLU A 238 -10.71 22.15 4.66
C GLU A 238 -11.44 22.71 5.89
N ALA A 239 -11.99 21.82 6.74
CA ALA A 239 -12.62 22.22 8.01
C ALA A 239 -11.64 22.94 8.95
N HIS A 240 -10.33 22.69 8.81
CA HIS A 240 -9.25 23.36 9.56
C HIS A 240 -8.53 24.45 8.75
N GLY A 241 -9.15 24.93 7.66
CA GLY A 241 -8.66 26.08 6.89
C GLY A 241 -7.55 25.78 5.88
N GLY A 242 -7.20 24.50 5.68
CA GLY A 242 -6.26 24.11 4.62
C GLY A 242 -6.91 24.10 3.24
N THR A 243 -6.10 24.10 2.19
CA THR A 243 -6.58 24.13 0.79
C THR A 243 -5.82 23.15 -0.09
N VAL A 244 -6.46 22.66 -1.17
CA VAL A 244 -5.84 21.81 -2.18
C VAL A 244 -5.91 22.48 -3.55
N ARG A 245 -4.78 22.56 -4.24
CA ARG A 245 -4.68 23.02 -5.63
C ARG A 245 -4.35 21.85 -6.55
N THR A 246 -5.26 21.53 -7.44
CA THR A 246 -5.05 20.56 -8.52
C THR A 246 -4.44 21.22 -9.76
N ASN A 247 -3.91 20.42 -10.70
CA ASN A 247 -3.18 20.90 -11.87
C ASN A 247 -2.03 21.87 -11.51
N ALA A 248 -1.47 21.71 -10.31
CA ALA A 248 -0.45 22.54 -9.71
C ALA A 248 0.85 21.74 -9.53
N ARG A 249 1.49 21.40 -10.65
CA ARG A 249 2.75 20.67 -10.66
C ARG A 249 3.87 21.52 -10.05
N VAL A 250 4.66 20.89 -9.18
CA VAL A 250 5.85 21.48 -8.57
C VAL A 250 7.07 20.74 -9.08
N ASP A 251 7.89 21.43 -9.88
CA ASP A 251 9.17 20.92 -10.40
C ASP A 251 10.38 21.58 -9.72
N HIS A 252 10.18 22.76 -9.09
CA HIS A 252 11.20 23.47 -8.36
C HIS A 252 10.61 24.20 -7.15
N VAL A 253 11.44 24.48 -6.13
CA VAL A 253 11.01 25.17 -4.91
C VAL A 253 10.40 26.54 -5.17
N SER A 254 10.79 27.22 -6.24
CA SER A 254 10.21 28.51 -6.67
C SER A 254 8.77 28.44 -7.16
N ASP A 255 8.26 27.25 -7.45
CA ASP A 255 6.88 27.04 -7.89
C ASP A 255 5.89 27.11 -6.71
N MET A 256 6.42 27.13 -5.50
CA MET A 256 5.67 27.16 -4.25
C MET A 256 5.75 28.53 -3.58
N PRO A 257 4.73 28.94 -2.81
CA PRO A 257 4.82 30.11 -1.95
C PRO A 257 5.90 29.92 -0.88
N ALA A 258 6.38 31.02 -0.32
CA ALA A 258 7.28 30.98 0.83
C ALA A 258 6.56 30.36 2.03
N ALA A 259 7.18 29.39 2.68
CA ALA A 259 6.62 28.68 3.82
C ALA A 259 7.71 28.32 4.86
N ARG A 260 7.28 28.11 6.09
CA ARG A 260 8.17 27.65 7.16
C ARG A 260 8.48 26.17 7.08
N ALA A 261 7.57 25.37 6.46
CA ALA A 261 7.74 23.95 6.23
C ALA A 261 7.27 23.52 4.84
N TYR A 262 8.02 22.61 4.20
CA TYR A 262 7.70 21.95 2.93
C TYR A 262 7.73 20.44 3.14
N LEU A 263 6.63 19.76 2.89
CA LEU A 263 6.50 18.31 3.04
C LEU A 263 6.20 17.68 1.67
N LEU A 264 7.10 16.82 1.19
CA LEU A 264 7.04 16.28 -0.16
C LEU A 264 6.51 14.82 -0.12
N ASP A 265 5.27 14.59 -0.55
CA ASP A 265 4.73 13.26 -0.84
C ASP A 265 5.06 12.84 -2.29
N THR A 266 6.36 12.87 -2.59
CA THR A 266 6.91 12.59 -3.92
C THR A 266 7.95 11.48 -3.85
N SER A 267 8.35 10.94 -5.01
CA SER A 267 9.49 10.04 -5.07
C SER A 267 10.77 10.75 -4.58
N ALA A 268 11.76 9.96 -4.18
CA ALA A 268 13.06 10.51 -3.77
C ALA A 268 13.71 11.31 -4.90
N LEU A 269 13.57 10.86 -6.16
CA LEU A 269 14.10 11.56 -7.33
C LEU A 269 13.41 12.92 -7.56
N ASN A 270 12.08 12.97 -7.46
CA ASN A 270 11.32 14.21 -7.60
C ASN A 270 11.66 15.19 -6.47
N ALA A 271 11.82 14.72 -5.23
CA ALA A 271 12.27 15.55 -4.12
C ALA A 271 13.66 16.16 -4.38
N ALA A 272 14.58 15.38 -4.94
CA ALA A 272 15.91 15.89 -5.34
C ALA A 272 15.83 16.91 -6.49
N GLN A 273 14.85 16.78 -7.37
CA GLN A 273 14.61 17.74 -8.44
C GLN A 273 14.05 19.06 -7.89
N ILE A 274 13.00 19.00 -7.06
CA ILE A 274 12.33 20.17 -6.47
C ILE A 274 13.32 21.04 -5.67
N PHE A 275 14.20 20.44 -4.90
CA PHE A 275 15.22 21.12 -4.10
C PHE A 275 16.62 21.13 -4.76
N SER A 276 16.67 21.04 -6.10
CA SER A 276 17.94 21.05 -6.83
C SER A 276 18.78 22.28 -6.50
N GLY A 277 20.07 22.07 -6.20
CA GLY A 277 21.00 23.14 -5.82
C GLY A 277 20.91 23.59 -4.35
N LEU A 278 19.90 23.16 -3.59
CA LEU A 278 19.72 23.51 -2.18
C LEU A 278 20.07 22.37 -1.23
N LEU A 279 20.04 21.12 -1.71
CA LEU A 279 20.30 19.95 -0.89
C LEU A 279 21.78 19.83 -0.53
N PRO A 280 22.12 19.36 0.69
CA PRO A 280 23.47 18.92 0.97
C PRO A 280 23.91 17.83 -0.03
N ALA A 281 25.14 17.90 -0.54
CA ALA A 281 25.63 17.03 -1.63
C ALA A 281 25.40 15.55 -1.38
N GLN A 282 25.60 15.07 -0.12
CA GLN A 282 25.37 13.67 0.22
C GLN A 282 23.88 13.29 0.22
N VAL A 283 22.98 14.22 0.57
CA VAL A 283 21.54 13.99 0.52
C VAL A 283 21.08 13.89 -0.93
N ASP A 284 21.46 14.86 -1.77
CA ASP A 284 21.17 14.86 -3.20
C ASP A 284 21.62 13.55 -3.87
N LYS A 285 22.88 13.15 -3.63
CA LYS A 285 23.41 11.88 -4.13
C LYS A 285 22.58 10.67 -3.70
N ASN A 286 22.14 10.61 -2.44
CA ASN A 286 21.37 9.51 -1.91
C ASN A 286 19.94 9.46 -2.50
N LEU A 287 19.29 10.61 -2.66
CA LEU A 287 17.96 10.70 -3.25
C LEU A 287 17.98 10.29 -4.72
N ARG A 288 18.92 10.83 -5.51
CA ARG A 288 19.07 10.47 -6.94
C ARG A 288 19.53 9.03 -7.14
N GLY A 289 20.30 8.48 -6.22
CA GLY A 289 20.76 7.08 -6.23
C GLY A 289 19.82 6.10 -5.53
N PHE A 290 18.62 6.53 -5.11
CA PHE A 290 17.67 5.64 -4.47
C PHE A 290 17.13 4.63 -5.49
N LYS A 291 17.35 3.35 -5.21
CA LYS A 291 17.01 2.28 -6.16
C LYS A 291 15.53 1.96 -6.14
N HIS A 292 14.95 1.86 -7.32
CA HIS A 292 13.63 1.33 -7.55
C HIS A 292 13.62 -0.21 -7.46
N GLY A 293 12.43 -0.76 -7.18
CA GLY A 293 12.16 -2.20 -7.15
C GLY A 293 11.68 -2.72 -8.49
N ASN A 294 11.09 -3.91 -8.47
CA ASN A 294 10.30 -4.41 -9.58
C ASN A 294 9.00 -3.61 -9.72
N ALA A 295 8.27 -3.89 -10.79
CA ALA A 295 7.15 -3.08 -11.21
C ALA A 295 5.82 -3.83 -11.17
N ALA A 296 4.75 -3.06 -11.10
CA ALA A 296 3.40 -3.49 -11.43
C ALA A 296 3.06 -3.01 -12.85
N ALA A 297 2.44 -3.89 -13.64
CA ALA A 297 1.73 -3.52 -14.87
C ALA A 297 0.24 -3.82 -14.65
N LYS A 298 -0.63 -2.88 -14.97
CA LYS A 298 -2.03 -2.87 -14.55
C LYS A 298 -3.00 -3.11 -15.72
N VAL A 299 -4.09 -3.84 -15.43
CA VAL A 299 -5.26 -3.87 -16.31
C VAL A 299 -6.51 -3.67 -15.46
N ASP A 300 -7.35 -2.73 -15.87
CA ASP A 300 -8.69 -2.56 -15.38
C ASP A 300 -9.66 -3.14 -16.42
N PHE A 301 -10.43 -4.15 -16.03
CA PHE A 301 -11.43 -4.77 -16.89
C PHE A 301 -12.83 -4.31 -16.54
N VAL A 302 -13.70 -4.28 -17.55
CA VAL A 302 -15.16 -4.27 -17.38
C VAL A 302 -15.67 -5.63 -17.82
N LEU A 303 -16.42 -6.29 -16.93
CA LEU A 303 -16.96 -7.64 -17.16
C LEU A 303 -18.49 -7.63 -17.26
N ASN A 304 -19.06 -8.57 -18.05
CA ASN A 304 -20.51 -8.78 -18.17
C ASN A 304 -21.07 -9.80 -17.18
N GLY A 305 -20.35 -10.09 -16.11
CA GLY A 305 -20.73 -11.02 -15.07
C GLY A 305 -19.55 -11.36 -14.14
N PRO A 306 -19.76 -12.19 -13.13
CA PRO A 306 -18.71 -12.58 -12.20
C PRO A 306 -17.61 -13.39 -12.91
N VAL A 307 -16.39 -13.31 -12.37
CA VAL A 307 -15.28 -14.16 -12.80
C VAL A 307 -15.64 -15.61 -12.56
N PRO A 308 -15.57 -16.51 -13.59
CA PRO A 308 -16.02 -17.89 -13.48
C PRO A 308 -14.96 -18.80 -12.82
N TRP A 309 -14.59 -18.52 -11.57
CA TRP A 309 -13.60 -19.28 -10.83
C TRP A 309 -13.96 -20.77 -10.77
N SER A 310 -12.98 -21.65 -11.02
CA SER A 310 -13.17 -23.10 -10.88
C SER A 310 -13.58 -23.52 -9.48
N ASP A 311 -13.05 -22.83 -8.47
CA ASP A 311 -13.53 -22.89 -7.09
C ASP A 311 -14.37 -21.62 -6.81
N PRO A 312 -15.70 -21.75 -6.66
CA PRO A 312 -16.60 -20.60 -6.49
C PRO A 312 -16.31 -19.77 -5.22
N GLU A 313 -15.68 -20.34 -4.19
CA GLU A 313 -15.35 -19.63 -2.97
C GLU A 313 -14.27 -18.57 -3.19
N VAL A 314 -13.41 -18.72 -4.20
CA VAL A 314 -12.44 -17.69 -4.62
C VAL A 314 -13.13 -16.39 -4.98
N GLY A 315 -14.30 -16.47 -5.64
CA GLY A 315 -15.09 -15.30 -6.03
C GLY A 315 -15.75 -14.54 -4.86
N ARG A 316 -15.61 -15.02 -3.61
CA ARG A 316 -16.08 -14.34 -2.39
C ARG A 316 -14.97 -13.55 -1.68
N ALA A 317 -13.73 -13.72 -2.12
CA ALA A 317 -12.59 -13.06 -1.50
C ALA A 317 -12.45 -11.60 -1.94
N GLY A 318 -12.04 -10.73 -1.01
CA GLY A 318 -11.73 -9.33 -1.31
C GLY A 318 -10.51 -9.17 -2.19
N THR A 319 -9.51 -10.04 -2.04
CA THR A 319 -8.30 -10.08 -2.86
C THR A 319 -7.96 -11.51 -3.25
N ILE A 320 -7.49 -11.70 -4.47
CA ILE A 320 -7.10 -13.01 -4.99
C ILE A 320 -5.66 -12.91 -5.51
N HIS A 321 -4.79 -13.80 -5.02
CA HIS A 321 -3.40 -13.91 -5.46
C HIS A 321 -3.30 -15.03 -6.50
N VAL A 322 -3.18 -14.67 -7.75
CA VAL A 322 -3.12 -15.63 -8.86
C VAL A 322 -1.65 -15.90 -9.21
N GLY A 323 -1.15 -17.05 -8.77
CA GLY A 323 0.26 -17.41 -8.96
C GLY A 323 0.54 -18.88 -8.69
N GLY A 324 -0.48 -19.65 -8.28
CA GLY A 324 -0.37 -21.08 -7.96
C GLY A 324 0.37 -21.34 -6.64
N SER A 325 1.22 -22.35 -6.62
CA SER A 325 1.97 -22.77 -5.43
C SER A 325 3.07 -21.77 -5.04
N ARG A 326 3.56 -21.89 -3.78
CA ARG A 326 4.74 -21.14 -3.29
C ARG A 326 5.94 -21.24 -4.23
N ALA A 327 6.23 -22.41 -4.75
CA ALA A 327 7.38 -22.64 -5.63
C ALA A 327 7.21 -21.94 -6.98
N GLN A 328 6.01 -21.96 -7.55
CA GLN A 328 5.69 -21.26 -8.80
C GLN A 328 5.83 -19.74 -8.64
N MET A 329 5.24 -19.19 -7.58
CA MET A 329 5.37 -17.76 -7.28
C MET A 329 6.83 -17.34 -7.05
N ALA A 330 7.60 -18.10 -6.29
CA ALA A 330 9.01 -17.82 -6.05
C ALA A 330 9.85 -17.87 -7.35
N ALA A 331 9.55 -18.79 -8.24
CA ALA A 331 10.22 -18.91 -9.53
C ALA A 331 9.86 -17.72 -10.47
N ALA A 332 8.60 -17.27 -10.46
CA ALA A 332 8.17 -16.10 -11.21
C ALA A 332 8.85 -14.83 -10.70
N GLU A 333 8.81 -14.58 -9.37
CA GLU A 333 9.47 -13.43 -8.75
C GLU A 333 10.99 -13.42 -8.99
N ALA A 334 11.63 -14.58 -8.96
CA ALA A 334 13.05 -14.69 -9.28
C ALA A 334 13.38 -14.29 -10.72
N GLN A 335 12.48 -14.56 -11.68
CA GLN A 335 12.65 -14.10 -13.06
C GLN A 335 12.49 -12.57 -13.14
N VAL A 336 11.45 -12.02 -12.52
CA VAL A 336 11.21 -10.57 -12.46
C VAL A 336 12.39 -9.83 -11.83
N MET A 337 12.93 -10.34 -10.71
CA MET A 337 14.14 -9.81 -10.05
C MET A 337 15.37 -9.80 -10.96
N ASN A 338 15.45 -10.70 -11.92
CA ASN A 338 16.53 -10.79 -12.91
C ASN A 338 16.21 -10.06 -14.23
N GLY A 339 15.20 -9.19 -14.25
CA GLY A 339 14.81 -8.40 -15.42
C GLY A 339 14.17 -9.22 -16.55
N ARG A 340 13.64 -10.41 -16.24
CA ARG A 340 13.00 -11.29 -17.22
C ARG A 340 11.51 -11.40 -16.93
N MET A 341 10.70 -11.29 -17.99
CA MET A 341 9.26 -11.53 -17.90
C MET A 341 9.00 -13.04 -17.69
N PRO A 342 8.33 -13.45 -16.60
CA PRO A 342 7.94 -14.84 -16.43
C PRO A 342 6.80 -15.20 -17.38
N ALA A 343 6.72 -16.51 -17.74
CA ALA A 343 5.59 -17.00 -18.53
C ALA A 343 4.27 -16.85 -17.74
N ASP A 344 4.32 -17.14 -16.45
CA ASP A 344 3.19 -17.10 -15.55
C ASP A 344 3.49 -16.12 -14.39
N PRO A 345 3.29 -14.78 -14.61
CA PRO A 345 3.57 -13.78 -13.59
C PRO A 345 2.60 -13.91 -12.42
N VAL A 346 3.04 -13.51 -11.23
CA VAL A 346 2.14 -13.35 -10.10
C VAL A 346 1.21 -12.18 -10.40
N CYS A 347 -0.11 -12.42 -10.27
CA CYS A 347 -1.13 -11.39 -10.46
C CYS A 347 -1.96 -11.22 -9.18
N LEU A 348 -2.37 -9.99 -8.93
CA LEU A 348 -3.36 -9.67 -7.90
C LEU A 348 -4.66 -9.26 -8.58
N VAL A 349 -5.77 -9.73 -8.02
CA VAL A 349 -7.12 -9.51 -8.56
C VAL A 349 -8.05 -9.10 -7.42
N SER A 350 -8.91 -8.13 -7.67
CA SER A 350 -10.02 -7.77 -6.78
C SER A 350 -11.27 -7.44 -7.59
N ASP A 351 -12.39 -8.06 -7.24
CA ASP A 351 -13.70 -7.71 -7.76
C ASP A 351 -14.44 -6.89 -6.68
N PRO A 352 -14.49 -5.56 -6.78
CA PRO A 352 -15.12 -4.73 -5.75
C PRO A 352 -16.61 -5.01 -5.60
N THR A 353 -17.29 -5.56 -6.60
CA THR A 353 -18.72 -5.86 -6.51
C THR A 353 -19.05 -7.01 -5.55
N VAL A 354 -18.05 -7.76 -5.10
CA VAL A 354 -18.19 -8.81 -4.07
C VAL A 354 -18.66 -8.21 -2.75
N PHE A 355 -18.15 -7.04 -2.41
CA PHE A 355 -18.40 -6.36 -1.14
C PHE A 355 -19.12 -5.00 -1.28
N ASP A 356 -19.13 -4.42 -2.48
CA ASP A 356 -19.81 -3.16 -2.80
C ASP A 356 -20.66 -3.29 -4.06
N LYS A 357 -21.96 -3.53 -3.88
CA LYS A 357 -22.88 -3.69 -5.00
C LYS A 357 -23.13 -2.40 -5.79
N SER A 358 -22.80 -1.23 -5.25
CA SER A 358 -22.94 0.04 -5.97
C SER A 358 -21.96 0.15 -7.15
N ARG A 359 -20.91 -0.66 -7.16
CA ARG A 359 -19.90 -0.72 -8.23
C ARG A 359 -20.40 -1.49 -9.47
N GLU A 360 -21.51 -2.24 -9.36
CA GLU A 360 -22.15 -2.92 -10.48
C GLU A 360 -23.20 -2.01 -11.11
N VAL A 361 -23.09 -1.72 -12.40
CA VAL A 361 -24.00 -0.83 -13.12
C VAL A 361 -24.48 -1.52 -14.40
N GLY A 362 -25.80 -1.70 -14.53
CA GLY A 362 -26.39 -2.30 -15.74
C GLY A 362 -25.95 -3.75 -16.02
N GLY A 363 -25.59 -4.50 -15.00
CA GLY A 363 -25.04 -5.87 -15.13
C GLY A 363 -23.55 -5.91 -15.50
N LEU A 364 -22.91 -4.75 -15.62
CA LEU A 364 -21.45 -4.64 -15.81
C LEU A 364 -20.75 -4.39 -14.48
N ARG A 365 -19.53 -4.90 -14.35
CA ARG A 365 -18.73 -4.75 -13.15
C ARG A 365 -17.27 -4.47 -13.45
N PRO A 366 -16.58 -3.67 -12.64
CA PRO A 366 -15.13 -3.51 -12.73
C PRO A 366 -14.42 -4.72 -12.17
N LEU A 367 -13.26 -5.06 -12.74
CA LEU A 367 -12.29 -5.95 -12.13
C LEU A 367 -10.94 -5.24 -12.10
N TRP A 368 -10.40 -5.09 -10.92
CA TRP A 368 -9.08 -4.53 -10.67
C TRP A 368 -8.01 -5.61 -10.71
N THR A 369 -6.95 -5.40 -11.50
CA THR A 369 -5.85 -6.35 -11.60
C THR A 369 -4.51 -5.66 -11.79
N TYR A 370 -3.43 -6.31 -11.34
CA TYR A 370 -2.07 -6.04 -11.81
C TYR A 370 -1.20 -7.29 -11.76
N ALA A 371 -0.12 -7.29 -12.51
CA ALA A 371 0.88 -8.35 -12.52
C ALA A 371 2.25 -7.79 -12.12
N HIS A 372 3.09 -8.66 -11.53
CA HIS A 372 4.48 -8.35 -11.24
C HIS A 372 5.33 -8.53 -12.49
N VAL A 373 6.06 -7.47 -12.85
CA VAL A 373 6.89 -7.42 -14.06
C VAL A 373 8.25 -6.79 -13.74
N PRO A 374 9.26 -6.97 -14.60
CA PRO A 374 10.51 -6.25 -14.49
C PRO A 374 10.31 -4.73 -14.47
N PHE A 375 11.21 -4.02 -13.79
CA PHE A 375 11.25 -2.56 -13.82
C PHE A 375 11.25 -2.03 -15.24
N ASP A 376 10.43 -1.02 -15.51
CA ASP A 376 10.28 -0.33 -16.80
C ASP A 376 9.84 -1.25 -17.96
N CYS A 377 9.13 -2.34 -17.67
CA CYS A 377 8.64 -3.28 -18.67
C CYS A 377 7.62 -2.61 -19.59
N PRO A 378 7.86 -2.59 -20.93
CA PRO A 378 6.96 -1.94 -21.88
C PRO A 378 5.86 -2.87 -22.42
N LEU A 379 5.80 -4.13 -21.99
CA LEU A 379 4.85 -5.11 -22.51
C LEU A 379 3.43 -4.79 -22.05
N ASP A 380 2.47 -4.83 -22.96
CA ASP A 380 1.05 -4.75 -22.66
C ASP A 380 0.62 -5.88 -21.71
N PRO A 381 0.05 -5.57 -20.54
CA PRO A 381 -0.30 -6.57 -19.55
C PRO A 381 -1.56 -7.39 -19.86
N THR A 382 -2.37 -7.01 -20.81
CA THR A 382 -3.69 -7.59 -21.06
C THR A 382 -3.65 -9.10 -21.24
N GLU A 383 -2.80 -9.59 -22.15
CA GLU A 383 -2.80 -11.00 -22.51
C GLU A 383 -2.24 -11.90 -21.41
N TYR A 384 -1.16 -11.52 -20.75
CA TYR A 384 -0.58 -12.38 -19.72
C TYR A 384 -1.39 -12.37 -18.40
N ILE A 385 -2.06 -11.25 -18.05
CA ILE A 385 -3.00 -11.21 -16.93
C ILE A 385 -4.24 -12.03 -17.25
N THR A 386 -4.83 -11.85 -18.45
CA THR A 386 -5.99 -12.63 -18.88
C THR A 386 -5.70 -14.13 -18.82
N ARG A 387 -4.56 -14.56 -19.34
CA ARG A 387 -4.14 -15.98 -19.35
C ARG A 387 -3.96 -16.53 -17.92
N GLN A 388 -3.39 -15.74 -17.01
CA GLN A 388 -3.22 -16.16 -15.62
C GLN A 388 -4.56 -16.31 -14.90
N ILE A 389 -5.51 -15.42 -15.13
CA ILE A 389 -6.86 -15.56 -14.56
C ILE A 389 -7.58 -16.75 -15.20
N GLU A 390 -7.51 -16.92 -16.54
CA GLU A 390 -8.12 -18.00 -17.28
C GLU A 390 -7.66 -19.38 -16.81
N ARG A 391 -6.42 -19.51 -16.32
CA ARG A 391 -5.89 -20.76 -15.74
C ARG A 391 -6.73 -21.28 -14.58
N PHE A 392 -7.29 -20.41 -13.77
CA PHE A 392 -8.10 -20.72 -12.59
C PHE A 392 -9.58 -20.39 -12.74
N ALA A 393 -9.94 -19.70 -13.82
CA ALA A 393 -11.29 -19.26 -14.13
C ALA A 393 -11.58 -19.46 -15.63
N PRO A 394 -11.74 -20.71 -16.11
CA PRO A 394 -12.00 -20.98 -17.53
C PRO A 394 -13.25 -20.27 -18.02
N GLY A 395 -13.15 -19.57 -19.15
CA GLY A 395 -14.20 -18.71 -19.71
C GLY A 395 -14.15 -17.25 -19.22
N PHE A 396 -13.10 -16.86 -18.47
CA PHE A 396 -12.89 -15.47 -18.07
C PHE A 396 -12.81 -14.52 -19.26
N ARG A 397 -12.10 -14.91 -20.32
CA ARG A 397 -11.95 -14.12 -21.55
C ARG A 397 -13.29 -13.72 -22.16
N ASP A 398 -14.28 -14.60 -22.12
CA ASP A 398 -15.63 -14.36 -22.66
C ASP A 398 -16.45 -13.36 -21.80
N ARG A 399 -15.98 -13.06 -20.59
CA ARG A 399 -16.59 -12.05 -19.70
C ARG A 399 -16.12 -10.63 -19.97
N ILE A 400 -14.99 -10.46 -20.66
CA ILE A 400 -14.36 -9.15 -20.87
C ILE A 400 -15.18 -8.35 -21.91
N VAL A 401 -15.68 -7.19 -21.49
CA VAL A 401 -16.42 -6.24 -22.37
C VAL A 401 -15.48 -5.12 -22.83
N ALA A 402 -14.68 -4.60 -21.90
CA ALA A 402 -13.70 -3.55 -22.17
C ALA A 402 -12.53 -3.66 -21.18
N HIS A 403 -11.43 -3.03 -21.49
CA HIS A 403 -10.29 -2.94 -20.58
C HIS A 403 -9.45 -1.69 -20.84
N ASN A 404 -8.69 -1.28 -19.82
CA ASN A 404 -7.64 -0.28 -19.90
C ASN A 404 -6.34 -0.90 -19.38
N ALA A 405 -5.29 -0.89 -20.17
CA ALA A 405 -4.00 -1.47 -19.84
C ALA A 405 -2.95 -0.37 -19.64
N ILE A 406 -2.13 -0.50 -18.61
CA ILE A 406 -1.02 0.41 -18.32
C ILE A 406 0.24 -0.44 -18.14
N PRO A 407 1.14 -0.49 -19.12
CA PRO A 407 2.46 -1.09 -19.00
C PRO A 407 3.28 -0.44 -17.87
N ALA A 408 4.21 -1.17 -17.28
CA ALA A 408 5.03 -0.63 -16.19
C ALA A 408 5.81 0.64 -16.60
N SER A 409 6.29 0.71 -17.84
CA SER A 409 6.98 1.89 -18.37
C SER A 409 6.09 3.14 -18.47
N GLU A 410 4.76 2.99 -18.46
CA GLU A 410 3.79 4.08 -18.59
C GLU A 410 3.16 4.50 -17.25
N MET A 411 3.42 3.75 -16.18
CA MET A 411 2.82 4.01 -14.85
C MET A 411 3.14 5.41 -14.30
N ALA A 412 4.30 5.98 -14.67
CA ALA A 412 4.69 7.34 -14.29
C ALA A 412 3.76 8.43 -14.86
N GLY A 413 3.11 8.18 -16.02
CA GLY A 413 2.09 9.07 -16.58
C GLY A 413 0.84 9.15 -15.72
N HIS A 414 0.51 8.04 -15.09
CA HIS A 414 -0.60 7.93 -14.16
C HIS A 414 -0.29 8.53 -12.78
N ASN A 415 0.89 8.24 -12.23
CA ASN A 415 1.40 8.83 -11.00
C ASN A 415 2.93 8.97 -11.10
N GLN A 416 3.43 10.20 -11.09
CA GLN A 416 4.85 10.53 -11.27
C GLN A 416 5.79 9.83 -10.26
N ASN A 417 5.25 9.33 -9.14
CA ASN A 417 6.02 8.59 -8.15
C ASN A 417 6.27 7.12 -8.57
N TYR A 418 5.52 6.60 -9.55
CA TYR A 418 5.61 5.21 -10.02
C TYR A 418 6.63 5.05 -11.15
N ILE A 419 7.86 5.48 -10.89
CA ILE A 419 8.97 5.46 -11.83
C ILE A 419 9.25 4.03 -12.28
N GLY A 420 9.16 3.79 -13.61
CA GLY A 420 9.32 2.46 -14.20
C GLY A 420 8.33 1.41 -13.71
N GLY A 421 7.16 1.84 -13.17
CA GLY A 421 6.13 0.96 -12.63
C GLY A 421 6.35 0.51 -11.18
N ASP A 422 7.38 1.03 -10.50
CA ASP A 422 7.60 0.76 -9.07
C ASP A 422 6.57 1.49 -8.21
N ILE A 423 5.44 0.84 -7.94
CA ILE A 423 4.36 1.37 -7.09
C ILE A 423 4.74 1.45 -5.60
N ALA A 424 5.83 0.80 -5.19
CA ALA A 424 6.38 0.89 -3.84
C ALA A 424 7.25 2.13 -3.61
N THR A 425 7.50 2.91 -4.66
CA THR A 425 8.33 4.12 -4.64
C THR A 425 9.72 3.85 -4.06
N GLY A 426 10.31 2.73 -4.44
CA GLY A 426 11.63 2.24 -4.04
C GLY A 426 11.63 0.78 -3.58
N ILE A 427 12.73 0.09 -3.83
CA ILE A 427 12.87 -1.34 -3.54
C ILE A 427 12.51 -1.69 -2.09
N VAL A 428 11.68 -2.71 -1.90
CA VAL A 428 11.25 -3.21 -0.58
C VAL A 428 12.21 -4.31 -0.13
N THR A 429 13.19 -3.94 0.68
CA THR A 429 14.07 -4.88 1.40
C THR A 429 14.04 -4.53 2.88
N PHE A 430 14.38 -5.47 3.76
CA PHE A 430 14.41 -5.21 5.21
C PHE A 430 15.28 -4.00 5.56
N TYR A 431 16.46 -3.90 4.97
CA TYR A 431 17.34 -2.74 5.16
C TYR A 431 16.66 -1.45 4.68
N ARG A 432 16.03 -1.48 3.50
CA ARG A 432 15.37 -0.29 2.94
C ARG A 432 14.08 0.10 3.66
N MET A 433 13.37 -0.83 4.27
CA MET A 433 12.22 -0.49 5.13
C MET A 433 12.64 0.39 6.32
N MET A 434 13.86 0.20 6.85
CA MET A 434 14.38 0.97 7.98
C MET A 434 15.24 2.18 7.58
N ALA A 435 15.86 2.15 6.40
CA ALA A 435 16.89 3.09 5.96
C ALA A 435 16.59 3.71 4.59
N ARG A 436 15.32 4.00 4.29
CA ARG A 436 14.90 4.68 3.07
C ARG A 436 14.65 6.17 3.32
N PRO A 437 14.94 7.06 2.38
CA PRO A 437 15.70 6.81 1.13
C PRO A 437 17.21 6.66 1.38
N ARG A 438 17.67 6.90 2.61
CA ARG A 438 19.08 6.86 3.04
C ARG A 438 19.21 6.36 4.47
N THR A 439 20.39 5.88 4.84
CA THR A 439 20.72 5.63 6.24
C THR A 439 20.86 6.96 6.97
N SER A 440 19.97 7.24 7.88
CA SER A 440 19.95 8.46 8.69
C SER A 440 19.23 8.20 10.00
N TRP A 441 19.55 8.97 11.04
CA TRP A 441 18.74 9.01 12.26
C TRP A 441 17.36 9.64 11.99
N ASP A 442 17.31 10.64 11.10
CA ASP A 442 16.08 11.24 10.60
C ASP A 442 15.99 11.03 9.08
N ASN A 443 15.15 10.08 8.67
CA ASN A 443 14.94 9.71 7.27
C ASN A 443 14.01 10.69 6.53
N PHE A 444 13.29 11.55 7.25
CA PHE A 444 12.33 12.47 6.68
C PHE A 444 12.97 13.81 6.29
N SER A 445 13.92 14.31 7.08
CA SER A 445 14.61 15.58 6.79
C SER A 445 15.42 15.51 5.50
N LEU A 446 15.27 16.50 4.64
CA LEU A 446 16.06 16.67 3.42
C LEU A 446 17.39 17.41 3.67
N GLY A 447 17.69 17.79 4.94
CA GLY A 447 18.89 18.53 5.29
C GLY A 447 18.83 20.04 4.94
N VAL A 448 17.73 20.48 4.37
CA VAL A 448 17.37 21.90 4.19
C VAL A 448 16.41 22.26 5.33
N PRO A 449 16.61 23.37 6.04
CA PRO A 449 15.71 23.76 7.13
C PRO A 449 14.26 23.88 6.66
N GLY A 450 13.37 23.10 7.27
CA GLY A 450 11.95 23.10 6.94
C GLY A 450 11.56 22.19 5.78
N ALA A 451 12.49 21.50 5.11
CA ALA A 451 12.17 20.59 4.01
C ALA A 451 12.18 19.11 4.47
N PHE A 452 11.09 18.41 4.22
CA PHE A 452 10.86 17.02 4.62
C PHE A 452 10.33 16.19 3.45
N LEU A 453 10.77 14.94 3.36
CA LEU A 453 10.14 13.92 2.52
C LEU A 453 9.13 13.15 3.37
N CYS A 454 7.90 12.97 2.86
CA CYS A 454 6.82 12.33 3.61
C CYS A 454 6.10 11.22 2.84
N SER A 455 6.68 10.78 1.73
CA SER A 455 6.12 9.76 0.84
C SER A 455 6.49 8.33 1.25
N ALA A 456 5.99 7.36 0.51
CA ALA A 456 6.41 5.97 0.56
C ALA A 456 7.93 5.75 0.40
N ALA A 457 8.68 6.75 -0.09
CA ALA A 457 10.14 6.72 -0.11
C ALA A 457 10.78 6.92 1.28
N THR A 458 10.00 7.12 2.35
CA THR A 458 10.46 7.15 3.75
C THR A 458 9.95 5.93 4.54
N PRO A 459 10.47 5.60 5.74
CA PRO A 459 9.86 4.58 6.59
C PRO A 459 8.43 5.00 7.03
N PRO A 460 7.52 4.04 7.22
CA PRO A 460 7.70 2.57 7.20
C PRO A 460 7.67 1.92 5.81
N ALA A 461 7.54 2.62 4.73
CA ALA A 461 7.47 2.15 3.34
C ALA A 461 6.05 2.30 2.72
N PRO A 462 5.72 1.64 1.60
CA PRO A 462 4.45 1.87 0.90
C PRO A 462 3.23 1.34 1.64
N GLY A 463 2.08 1.98 1.42
CA GLY A 463 0.76 1.58 1.88
C GLY A 463 -0.15 2.77 2.12
N VAL A 464 -1.46 2.53 2.12
CA VAL A 464 -2.47 3.51 2.53
C VAL A 464 -2.59 3.46 4.06
N HIS A 465 -1.67 4.12 4.75
CA HIS A 465 -1.59 4.11 6.21
C HIS A 465 -1.31 5.49 6.84
N GLY A 466 -0.97 6.52 6.05
CA GLY A 466 -0.74 7.89 6.52
C GLY A 466 0.52 8.11 7.36
N MET A 467 1.23 7.05 7.77
CA MET A 467 2.31 7.13 8.77
C MET A 467 3.51 7.96 8.31
N ASN A 468 3.88 7.88 7.01
CA ASN A 468 4.99 8.67 6.48
C ASN A 468 4.71 10.17 6.62
N GLY A 469 3.50 10.58 6.25
CA GLY A 469 3.02 11.95 6.39
C GLY A 469 2.95 12.40 7.85
N TRP A 470 2.34 11.58 8.68
CA TRP A 470 2.19 11.85 10.11
C TRP A 470 3.52 12.04 10.83
N PHE A 471 4.49 11.15 10.58
CA PHE A 471 5.82 11.30 11.16
C PHE A 471 6.56 12.53 10.65
N ALA A 472 6.47 12.86 9.37
CA ALA A 472 7.07 14.06 8.80
C ALA A 472 6.45 15.33 9.39
N ALA A 473 5.11 15.39 9.50
CA ALA A 473 4.38 16.52 10.10
C ALA A 473 4.78 16.72 11.56
N ARG A 474 4.85 15.67 12.38
CA ARG A 474 5.31 15.76 13.77
C ARG A 474 6.72 16.33 13.88
N ARG A 475 7.63 16.02 12.91
CA ARG A 475 8.97 16.62 12.86
C ARG A 475 8.92 18.09 12.50
N ALA A 476 8.08 18.46 11.54
CA ALA A 476 7.88 19.85 11.16
C ALA A 476 7.30 20.65 12.33
N LEU A 477 6.25 20.17 13.00
CA LEU A 477 5.66 20.77 14.20
C LEU A 477 6.74 21.06 15.24
N LYS A 478 7.52 20.07 15.62
CA LYS A 478 8.56 20.22 16.64
C LYS A 478 9.67 21.17 16.21
N THR A 479 10.22 21.00 15.01
CA THR A 479 11.46 21.67 14.61
C THR A 479 11.25 23.06 14.00
N ARG A 480 10.05 23.34 13.46
CA ARG A 480 9.75 24.60 12.77
C ARG A 480 8.75 25.48 13.51
N PHE A 481 7.89 24.85 14.32
CA PHE A 481 6.80 25.56 15.01
C PHE A 481 6.93 25.52 16.53
N GLY A 482 7.81 24.70 17.09
CA GLY A 482 7.99 24.56 18.54
C GLY A 482 6.84 23.81 19.22
N ILE A 483 6.07 23.04 18.44
CA ILE A 483 4.95 22.23 18.91
C ILE A 483 5.46 20.81 19.13
N ASP A 484 5.62 20.40 20.39
CA ASP A 484 6.19 19.11 20.75
C ASP A 484 5.18 17.96 20.66
N GLU A 485 3.91 18.22 20.96
CA GLU A 485 2.82 17.25 20.87
C GLU A 485 1.99 17.48 19.62
N ALA A 486 1.78 16.43 18.85
CA ALA A 486 0.88 16.50 17.71
C ALA A 486 -0.56 16.68 18.19
N PRO A 487 -1.41 17.39 17.43
CA PRO A 487 -2.83 17.49 17.76
C PRO A 487 -3.51 16.13 17.73
N SER A 488 -4.60 15.97 18.47
CA SER A 488 -5.54 14.87 18.29
C SER A 488 -6.10 14.90 16.87
N LEU A 489 -6.27 13.72 16.29
CA LEU A 489 -6.92 13.57 14.98
C LEU A 489 -8.36 13.09 15.14
N ALA A 490 -8.84 12.87 16.36
CA ALA A 490 -10.18 12.37 16.64
C ALA A 490 -11.28 13.29 16.09
N PRO A 491 -12.42 12.73 15.66
CA PRO A 491 -13.57 13.52 15.24
C PRO A 491 -14.08 14.41 16.38
N GLY A 492 -14.33 15.68 16.09
CA GLY A 492 -14.94 16.62 17.05
C GLY A 492 -13.98 17.37 17.96
N ASP A 493 -12.66 17.15 17.82
CA ASP A 493 -11.63 17.92 18.51
C ASP A 493 -11.23 19.17 17.70
#